data_5755f14d67243a2d4822b209dd27b1c3
#
_entry.id   5755f14d67243a2d4822b209dd27b1c3
#
_cell.length_a   1.000
_cell.length_b   1.000
_cell.length_c   1.000
_cell.angle_alpha   90.00
_cell.angle_beta   90.00
_cell.angle_gamma   90.00
#
_symmetry.space_group_name_H-M   'P 1'
#
loop_
_entity.id
_entity.type
_entity.pdbx_description
1 polymer ?
#
loop_
_entity_poly.entity_id
_entity_poly.type
_entity_poly.pdbx_seq_one_letter_code
_entity_poly.pdbx_strand_id
1 'polypeptide(L)'
;MKNLTTSEIARQNVLNNKYALEEINNAIGLRGVVFEGELKFTKQQLSSFFEVSERTINSVLLQNEKELKSNGYDVIKDNRLRLFKLAISESNVKEVNFPNKTPQLGIFNFRAFINIAMLLTKSERAREVRSLVLDIVIDTINKRTGGNTKYINQRDEDFVFNLLNNKDYHKEMVLALRDCVDLGNIKYLLYNDKVYRSVFKEDADEYRKVLKLSNEDDERHTMYSEILDLIASYEAGFADELRKEYVRLGRKLSQTETDLLYTNFEQQRLWVPLVNKARSKMASRDLCFRDALHTNLTEYIDAVSADDFERFIGDKSMELSKRLENYIEALKRLKDRD
;
A
#
# COMPACT_ATOMS: atom_id res chain seq x y z
N MET A 1 4.28 -19.03 -1.32
CA MET A 1 4.20 -17.89 -2.28
C MET A 1 5.54 -17.73 -2.99
N LYS A 2 5.59 -17.75 -4.33
CA LYS A 2 6.83 -17.50 -5.08
C LYS A 2 7.33 -16.09 -4.73
N ASN A 3 8.55 -15.99 -4.24
CA ASN A 3 9.10 -14.72 -3.77
C ASN A 3 9.41 -13.81 -4.98
N LEU A 4 8.69 -12.71 -5.13
CA LEU A 4 8.90 -11.74 -6.22
C LEU A 4 10.33 -11.21 -6.28
N THR A 5 11.05 -11.20 -5.16
CA THR A 5 12.43 -10.73 -5.12
C THR A 5 13.41 -11.67 -5.84
N THR A 6 13.08 -12.96 -5.95
CA THR A 6 13.97 -13.98 -6.49
C THR A 6 13.51 -14.56 -7.84
N SER A 7 12.22 -14.46 -8.19
CA SER A 7 11.66 -15.04 -9.41
C SER A 7 11.38 -13.99 -10.48
N GLU A 8 12.22 -13.95 -11.52
CA GLU A 8 12.01 -13.09 -12.70
C GLU A 8 10.68 -13.42 -13.41
N ILE A 9 10.34 -14.72 -13.53
CA ILE A 9 9.09 -15.16 -14.16
C ILE A 9 7.89 -14.60 -13.41
N ALA A 10 7.89 -14.67 -12.08
CA ALA A 10 6.79 -14.14 -11.27
C ALA A 10 6.65 -12.62 -11.45
N ARG A 11 7.77 -11.88 -11.47
CA ARG A 11 7.77 -10.44 -11.73
C ARG A 11 7.22 -10.10 -13.13
N GLN A 12 7.67 -10.81 -14.15
CA GLN A 12 7.19 -10.60 -15.53
C GLN A 12 5.68 -10.90 -15.65
N ASN A 13 5.18 -11.90 -14.94
CA ASN A 13 3.75 -12.21 -14.95
C ASN A 13 2.91 -11.10 -14.31
N VAL A 14 3.40 -10.48 -13.24
CA VAL A 14 2.78 -9.29 -12.66
C VAL A 14 2.82 -8.13 -13.66
N LEU A 15 3.99 -7.84 -14.22
CA LEU A 15 4.20 -6.72 -15.13
C LEU A 15 3.49 -6.89 -16.50
N ASN A 16 3.22 -8.10 -16.95
CA ASN A 16 2.45 -8.37 -18.17
C ASN A 16 0.93 -8.33 -17.95
N ASN A 17 0.48 -8.14 -16.72
CA ASN A 17 -0.93 -7.94 -16.39
C ASN A 17 -1.29 -6.45 -16.56
N LYS A 18 -1.62 -6.03 -17.79
CA LYS A 18 -1.95 -4.63 -18.08
C LYS A 18 -3.11 -4.06 -17.25
N TYR A 19 -4.10 -4.89 -16.91
CA TYR A 19 -5.24 -4.47 -16.10
C TYR A 19 -4.83 -4.23 -14.64
N ALA A 20 -4.01 -5.10 -14.08
CA ALA A 20 -3.47 -4.87 -12.76
C ALA A 20 -2.51 -3.67 -12.74
N LEU A 21 -1.71 -3.45 -13.78
CA LEU A 21 -0.84 -2.28 -13.88
C LEU A 21 -1.60 -0.96 -13.91
N GLU A 22 -2.73 -0.88 -14.63
CA GLU A 22 -3.61 0.30 -14.61
C GLU A 22 -4.14 0.57 -13.21
N GLU A 23 -4.64 -0.47 -12.53
CA GLU A 23 -5.14 -0.35 -11.16
C GLU A 23 -4.04 -0.01 -10.14
N ILE A 24 -2.84 -0.59 -10.31
CA ILE A 24 -1.67 -0.28 -9.47
C ILE A 24 -1.26 1.18 -9.70
N ASN A 25 -1.25 1.65 -10.95
CA ASN A 25 -0.91 3.04 -11.27
C ASN A 25 -1.88 4.02 -10.64
N ASN A 26 -3.19 3.73 -10.72
CA ASN A 26 -4.23 4.55 -10.10
C ASN A 26 -4.08 4.55 -8.56
N ALA A 27 -3.81 3.39 -7.95
CA ALA A 27 -3.66 3.26 -6.51
C ALA A 27 -2.40 3.94 -5.94
N ILE A 28 -1.30 4.00 -6.71
CA ILE A 28 -0.03 4.58 -6.24
C ILE A 28 0.01 6.10 -6.39
N GLY A 29 -0.69 6.68 -7.39
CA GLY A 29 -0.77 8.12 -7.58
C GLY A 29 0.58 8.83 -7.72
N LEU A 30 1.58 8.19 -8.34
CA LEU A 30 2.94 8.71 -8.40
C LEU A 30 3.04 10.01 -9.19
N ARG A 31 3.69 10.99 -8.59
CA ARG A 31 4.05 12.25 -9.28
C ARG A 31 5.37 12.06 -10.01
N GLY A 32 5.29 11.70 -11.28
CA GLY A 32 6.42 11.67 -12.21
C GLY A 32 6.43 12.85 -13.16
N VAL A 33 7.44 12.90 -14.02
CA VAL A 33 7.52 13.87 -15.12
C VAL A 33 6.90 13.26 -16.36
N VAL A 34 5.94 13.94 -16.96
CA VAL A 34 5.38 13.51 -18.27
C VAL A 34 6.43 13.78 -19.35
N PHE A 35 6.94 12.73 -19.95
CA PHE A 35 7.91 12.81 -21.03
C PHE A 35 7.66 11.73 -22.07
N GLU A 36 7.66 12.11 -23.33
CA GLU A 36 7.33 11.21 -24.46
C GLU A 36 5.98 10.47 -24.30
N GLY A 37 5.00 11.16 -23.69
CA GLY A 37 3.64 10.62 -23.50
C GLY A 37 3.47 9.67 -22.30
N GLU A 38 4.51 9.46 -21.49
CA GLU A 38 4.46 8.59 -20.32
C GLU A 38 5.01 9.29 -19.07
N LEU A 39 4.57 8.84 -17.89
CA LEU A 39 5.20 9.21 -16.64
C LEU A 39 6.60 8.60 -16.54
N LYS A 40 7.59 9.43 -16.30
CA LYS A 40 8.98 9.01 -16.08
C LYS A 40 9.46 9.46 -14.71
N PHE A 41 10.29 8.64 -14.12
CA PHE A 41 10.88 8.83 -12.79
C PHE A 41 12.40 8.81 -12.90
N THR A 42 13.04 9.58 -12.04
CA THR A 42 14.50 9.57 -11.89
C THR A 42 14.93 8.60 -10.79
N LYS A 43 16.19 8.24 -10.80
CA LYS A 43 16.78 7.44 -9.72
C LYS A 43 16.65 8.12 -8.34
N GLN A 44 16.77 9.43 -8.30
CA GLN A 44 16.59 10.21 -7.06
C GLN A 44 15.17 10.06 -6.50
N GLN A 45 14.14 10.14 -7.37
CA GLN A 45 12.75 9.94 -6.95
C GLN A 45 12.52 8.51 -6.44
N LEU A 46 13.08 7.49 -7.10
CA LEU A 46 13.01 6.11 -6.61
C LEU A 46 13.70 5.96 -5.24
N SER A 47 14.87 6.57 -5.09
CA SER A 47 15.63 6.58 -3.84
C SER A 47 14.83 7.19 -2.70
N SER A 48 14.23 8.35 -2.93
CA SER A 48 13.36 9.03 -1.94
C SER A 48 12.11 8.21 -1.63
N PHE A 49 11.41 7.70 -2.65
CA PHE A 49 10.17 6.94 -2.45
C PHE A 49 10.40 5.65 -1.67
N PHE A 50 11.42 4.86 -2.02
CA PHE A 50 11.71 3.60 -1.36
C PHE A 50 12.56 3.73 -0.09
N GLU A 51 12.92 4.95 0.31
CA GLU A 51 13.77 5.24 1.47
C GLU A 51 15.09 4.44 1.46
N VAL A 52 15.73 4.42 0.31
CA VAL A 52 17.02 3.76 0.10
C VAL A 52 18.02 4.73 -0.53
N SER A 53 19.32 4.43 -0.41
CA SER A 53 20.34 5.25 -1.09
C SER A 53 20.27 5.05 -2.61
N GLU A 54 20.66 6.08 -3.39
CA GLU A 54 20.85 5.93 -4.83
C GLU A 54 21.87 4.85 -5.19
N ARG A 55 22.84 4.57 -4.31
CA ARG A 55 23.77 3.47 -4.46
C ARG A 55 23.06 2.13 -4.44
N THR A 56 22.04 1.97 -3.60
CA THR A 56 21.19 0.76 -3.55
C THR A 56 20.45 0.58 -4.87
N ILE A 57 19.82 1.64 -5.39
CA ILE A 57 19.15 1.60 -6.70
C ILE A 57 20.14 1.24 -7.81
N ASN A 58 21.35 1.83 -7.81
CA ASN A 58 22.37 1.48 -8.78
C ASN A 58 22.80 0.00 -8.69
N SER A 59 22.94 -0.55 -7.49
CA SER A 59 23.28 -1.97 -7.31
C SER A 59 22.21 -2.87 -7.91
N VAL A 60 20.92 -2.59 -7.65
CA VAL A 60 19.81 -3.34 -8.23
C VAL A 60 19.81 -3.22 -9.76
N LEU A 61 20.07 -2.01 -10.28
CA LEU A 61 20.16 -1.73 -11.71
C LEU A 61 21.25 -2.56 -12.39
N LEU A 62 22.47 -2.57 -11.83
CA LEU A 62 23.59 -3.32 -12.39
C LEU A 62 23.34 -4.83 -12.38
N GLN A 63 22.73 -5.35 -11.32
CA GLN A 63 22.44 -6.78 -11.19
C GLN A 63 21.30 -7.25 -12.10
N ASN A 64 20.37 -6.37 -12.47
CA ASN A 64 19.15 -6.71 -13.21
C ASN A 64 18.95 -5.83 -14.45
N GLU A 65 20.03 -5.34 -15.07
CA GLU A 65 19.98 -4.33 -16.15
C GLU A 65 19.12 -4.80 -17.33
N LYS A 66 19.28 -6.05 -17.75
CA LYS A 66 18.52 -6.62 -18.89
C LYS A 66 17.02 -6.63 -18.59
N GLU A 67 16.63 -7.10 -17.41
CA GLU A 67 15.24 -7.14 -16.99
C GLU A 67 14.64 -5.73 -16.87
N LEU A 68 15.36 -4.79 -16.27
CA LEU A 68 14.89 -3.43 -16.09
C LEU A 68 14.77 -2.67 -17.42
N LYS A 69 15.70 -2.87 -18.36
CA LYS A 69 15.60 -2.30 -19.71
C LYS A 69 14.39 -2.83 -20.47
N SER A 70 14.11 -4.14 -20.39
CA SER A 70 12.92 -4.72 -21.03
C SER A 70 11.61 -4.23 -20.41
N ASN A 71 11.65 -3.71 -19.18
CA ASN A 71 10.52 -3.17 -18.46
C ASN A 71 10.46 -1.63 -18.41
N GLY A 72 11.26 -0.93 -19.23
CA GLY A 72 11.11 0.52 -19.43
C GLY A 72 12.09 1.39 -18.67
N TYR A 73 13.21 0.83 -18.20
CA TYR A 73 14.38 1.63 -17.83
C TYR A 73 15.12 2.06 -19.10
N ASP A 74 15.42 3.33 -19.23
CA ASP A 74 16.12 3.92 -20.38
C ASP A 74 17.20 4.90 -19.92
N VAL A 75 18.21 5.10 -20.77
CA VAL A 75 19.28 6.09 -20.52
C VAL A 75 19.26 7.13 -21.60
N ILE A 76 18.81 8.31 -21.24
CA ILE A 76 18.70 9.45 -22.16
C ILE A 76 19.98 10.30 -22.18
N LYS A 77 20.31 10.85 -23.35
CA LYS A 77 21.49 11.68 -23.63
C LYS A 77 21.12 12.84 -24.55
N ASP A 78 22.04 13.75 -24.71
CA ASP A 78 22.00 14.82 -25.69
C ASP A 78 20.66 15.58 -25.74
N ASN A 79 20.00 15.61 -26.88
CA ASN A 79 18.76 16.36 -27.08
C ASN A 79 17.61 15.81 -26.22
N ARG A 80 17.48 14.47 -26.08
CA ARG A 80 16.45 13.88 -25.21
C ARG A 80 16.64 14.29 -23.74
N LEU A 81 17.89 14.33 -23.28
CA LEU A 81 18.20 14.81 -21.91
C LEU A 81 17.86 16.28 -21.74
N ARG A 82 18.13 17.11 -22.75
CA ARG A 82 17.76 18.54 -22.73
C ARG A 82 16.25 18.72 -22.64
N LEU A 83 15.49 18.00 -23.47
CA LEU A 83 14.03 18.05 -23.47
C LEU A 83 13.44 17.54 -22.14
N PHE A 84 14.00 16.48 -21.58
CA PHE A 84 13.58 15.97 -20.26
C PHE A 84 13.83 16.98 -19.14
N LYS A 85 14.96 17.68 -19.14
CA LYS A 85 15.25 18.76 -18.17
C LYS A 85 14.25 19.92 -18.30
N LEU A 86 13.82 20.26 -19.50
CA LEU A 86 12.76 21.25 -19.73
C LEU A 86 11.43 20.78 -19.16
N ALA A 87 11.02 19.53 -19.45
CA ALA A 87 9.79 18.95 -18.92
C ALA A 87 9.77 18.94 -17.37
N ILE A 88 10.91 18.71 -16.72
CA ILE A 88 11.02 18.82 -15.27
C ILE A 88 10.83 20.26 -14.79
N SER A 89 11.43 21.23 -15.45
CA SER A 89 11.30 22.64 -15.04
C SER A 89 9.88 23.17 -15.20
N GLU A 90 9.10 22.61 -16.10
CA GLU A 90 7.68 22.94 -16.32
C GLU A 90 6.75 22.14 -15.41
N SER A 91 7.23 21.06 -14.80
CA SER A 91 6.46 20.22 -13.88
C SER A 91 6.52 20.77 -12.45
N ASN A 92 5.46 20.50 -11.66
CA ASN A 92 5.44 20.84 -10.23
C ASN A 92 6.29 19.90 -9.35
N VAL A 93 7.18 19.11 -9.96
CA VAL A 93 8.04 18.14 -9.27
C VAL A 93 9.28 18.86 -8.73
N LYS A 94 9.21 19.32 -7.49
CA LYS A 94 10.23 20.19 -6.84
C LYS A 94 11.51 19.48 -6.39
N GLU A 95 11.60 18.15 -6.47
CA GLU A 95 12.64 17.38 -5.78
C GLU A 95 13.76 16.83 -6.67
N VAL A 96 13.87 17.28 -7.91
CA VAL A 96 14.89 16.72 -8.81
C VAL A 96 16.03 17.70 -9.01
N ASN A 97 17.12 17.50 -8.28
CA ASN A 97 18.36 18.25 -8.45
C ASN A 97 19.29 17.55 -9.46
N PHE A 98 19.58 18.21 -10.57
CA PHE A 98 20.58 17.72 -11.52
C PHE A 98 21.90 18.47 -11.37
N PRO A 99 23.04 17.76 -11.28
CA PRO A 99 24.32 18.39 -11.50
C PRO A 99 24.35 19.02 -12.91
N ASN A 100 24.81 20.26 -13.02
CA ASN A 100 24.82 21.01 -14.29
C ASN A 100 25.56 20.30 -15.45
N LYS A 101 26.43 19.34 -15.16
CA LYS A 101 27.26 18.60 -16.11
C LYS A 101 26.90 17.11 -16.26
N THR A 102 25.65 16.72 -16.06
CA THR A 102 25.25 15.33 -16.25
C THR A 102 25.17 15.01 -17.75
N PRO A 103 26.04 14.13 -18.32
CA PRO A 103 26.05 13.83 -19.75
C PRO A 103 24.96 12.85 -20.17
N GLN A 104 24.44 12.07 -19.23
CA GLN A 104 23.41 11.06 -19.43
C GLN A 104 22.59 10.86 -18.15
N LEU A 105 21.34 10.47 -18.30
CA LEU A 105 20.43 10.27 -17.19
C LEU A 105 19.61 8.98 -17.39
N GLY A 106 19.59 8.13 -16.36
CA GLY A 106 18.67 6.99 -16.31
C GLY A 106 17.27 7.42 -15.90
N ILE A 107 16.28 7.05 -16.68
CA ILE A 107 14.86 7.28 -16.41
C ILE A 107 14.10 5.96 -16.38
N PHE A 108 13.04 5.92 -15.63
CA PHE A 108 12.20 4.75 -15.41
C PHE A 108 10.75 5.10 -15.75
N ASN A 109 10.09 4.27 -16.52
CA ASN A 109 8.63 4.37 -16.62
C ASN A 109 7.96 3.67 -15.42
N PHE A 110 6.63 3.70 -15.35
CA PHE A 110 5.89 3.09 -14.25
C PHE A 110 6.17 1.58 -14.10
N ARG A 111 6.27 0.86 -15.21
CA ARG A 111 6.56 -0.57 -15.20
C ARG A 111 7.95 -0.88 -14.62
N ALA A 112 8.96 -0.10 -14.97
CA ALA A 112 10.30 -0.21 -14.39
C ALA A 112 10.33 0.19 -12.91
N PHE A 113 9.51 1.17 -12.50
CA PHE A 113 9.34 1.55 -11.10
C PHE A 113 8.81 0.38 -10.27
N ILE A 114 7.74 -0.29 -10.71
CA ILE A 114 7.18 -1.48 -10.05
C ILE A 114 8.19 -2.62 -10.05
N ASN A 115 8.96 -2.80 -11.13
CA ASN A 115 10.01 -3.81 -11.15
C ASN A 115 11.11 -3.56 -10.09
N ILE A 116 11.54 -2.31 -9.91
CA ILE A 116 12.47 -1.93 -8.82
C ILE A 116 11.86 -2.27 -7.44
N ALA A 117 10.58 -1.98 -7.21
CA ALA A 117 9.90 -2.33 -5.95
C ALA A 117 9.97 -3.85 -5.67
N MET A 118 9.79 -4.67 -6.72
CA MET A 118 9.87 -6.12 -6.60
C MET A 118 11.31 -6.64 -6.37
N LEU A 119 12.33 -5.93 -6.83
CA LEU A 119 13.73 -6.31 -6.69
C LEU A 119 14.38 -5.85 -5.37
N LEU A 120 13.88 -4.78 -4.76
CA LEU A 120 14.41 -4.23 -3.51
C LEU A 120 14.07 -5.13 -2.32
N THR A 121 15.06 -5.78 -1.73
CA THR A 121 14.87 -6.74 -0.62
C THR A 121 14.87 -6.10 0.76
N LYS A 122 15.58 -4.97 0.95
CA LYS A 122 15.82 -4.36 2.27
C LYS A 122 14.97 -3.13 2.56
N SER A 123 14.18 -2.65 1.62
CA SER A 123 13.28 -1.51 1.80
C SER A 123 11.93 -1.98 2.34
N GLU A 124 11.52 -1.39 3.45
CA GLU A 124 10.20 -1.60 4.05
C GLU A 124 9.11 -1.13 3.08
N ARG A 125 9.25 0.07 2.51
CA ARG A 125 8.31 0.61 1.52
C ARG A 125 8.20 -0.25 0.27
N ALA A 126 9.30 -0.83 -0.21
CA ALA A 126 9.25 -1.76 -1.32
C ALA A 126 8.53 -3.07 -0.94
N ARG A 127 8.63 -3.52 0.31
CA ARG A 127 7.87 -4.67 0.82
C ARG A 127 6.37 -4.39 0.79
N GLU A 128 5.96 -3.21 1.27
CA GLU A 128 4.56 -2.79 1.25
C GLU A 128 4.00 -2.69 -0.17
N VAL A 129 4.74 -2.05 -1.08
CA VAL A 129 4.35 -1.97 -2.49
C VAL A 129 4.23 -3.37 -3.11
N ARG A 130 5.12 -4.30 -2.80
CA ARG A 130 5.00 -5.70 -3.27
C ARG A 130 3.75 -6.39 -2.78
N SER A 131 3.42 -6.24 -1.49
CA SER A 131 2.20 -6.81 -0.92
C SER A 131 0.97 -6.27 -1.64
N LEU A 132 0.88 -4.95 -1.77
CA LEU A 132 -0.22 -4.29 -2.46
C LEU A 132 -0.34 -4.69 -3.94
N VAL A 133 0.78 -4.78 -4.66
CA VAL A 133 0.80 -5.25 -6.05
C VAL A 133 0.21 -6.65 -6.18
N LEU A 134 0.54 -7.56 -5.26
CA LEU A 134 -0.04 -8.90 -5.24
C LEU A 134 -1.54 -8.87 -4.95
N ASP A 135 -1.98 -8.08 -3.98
CA ASP A 135 -3.39 -7.94 -3.64
C ASP A 135 -4.21 -7.40 -4.83
N ILE A 136 -3.70 -6.38 -5.52
CA ILE A 136 -4.36 -5.82 -6.71
C ILE A 136 -4.40 -6.83 -7.86
N VAL A 137 -3.34 -7.60 -8.05
CA VAL A 137 -3.31 -8.65 -9.09
C VAL A 137 -4.33 -9.73 -8.79
N ILE A 138 -4.39 -10.22 -7.55
CA ILE A 138 -5.37 -11.22 -7.10
C ILE A 138 -6.79 -10.69 -7.28
N ASP A 139 -7.03 -9.45 -6.86
CA ASP A 139 -8.34 -8.80 -6.97
C ASP A 139 -8.78 -8.59 -8.42
N THR A 140 -7.86 -8.17 -9.29
CA THR A 140 -8.13 -8.02 -10.72
C THR A 140 -8.52 -9.36 -11.37
N ILE A 141 -7.88 -10.45 -10.94
CA ILE A 141 -8.21 -11.80 -11.38
C ILE A 141 -9.61 -12.18 -10.86
N ASN A 142 -9.88 -11.99 -9.57
CA ASN A 142 -11.18 -12.29 -8.96
C ASN A 142 -12.32 -11.56 -9.67
N LYS A 143 -12.19 -10.26 -9.93
CA LYS A 143 -13.21 -9.49 -10.66
C LYS A 143 -13.47 -10.03 -12.05
N ARG A 144 -12.43 -10.44 -12.78
CA ARG A 144 -12.56 -10.95 -14.15
C ARG A 144 -13.14 -12.36 -14.21
N THR A 145 -12.98 -13.14 -13.15
CA THR A 145 -13.60 -14.46 -13.03
C THR A 145 -14.99 -14.42 -12.43
N GLY A 146 -15.53 -13.22 -12.14
CA GLY A 146 -16.86 -13.01 -11.58
C GLY A 146 -16.95 -13.20 -10.07
N GLY A 147 -15.81 -13.19 -9.37
CA GLY A 147 -15.75 -13.18 -7.91
C GLY A 147 -15.84 -11.76 -7.32
N ASN A 148 -16.15 -11.69 -6.04
CA ASN A 148 -16.09 -10.48 -5.23
C ASN A 148 -14.77 -10.41 -4.45
N THR A 149 -14.40 -9.19 -4.02
CA THR A 149 -13.17 -8.95 -3.27
C THR A 149 -13.44 -8.26 -1.94
N LYS A 150 -12.69 -8.63 -0.91
CA LYS A 150 -12.67 -7.93 0.38
C LYS A 150 -11.89 -6.60 0.34
N TYR A 151 -11.09 -6.36 -0.70
CA TYR A 151 -10.26 -5.18 -0.88
C TYR A 151 -10.96 -4.10 -1.73
N ILE A 152 -12.13 -3.66 -1.30
CA ILE A 152 -13.06 -2.87 -2.14
C ILE A 152 -12.51 -1.53 -2.51
N ASN A 153 -11.61 -0.86 -2.17
CA ASN A 153 -11.24 0.50 -2.58
C ASN A 153 -9.74 0.83 -2.44
N GLN A 154 -8.90 -0.14 -2.72
CA GLN A 154 -7.46 0.07 -2.75
C GLN A 154 -6.96 0.88 -3.94
N ARG A 155 -7.86 1.56 -4.68
CA ARG A 155 -7.59 2.09 -6.01
C ARG A 155 -7.83 3.58 -6.14
N ASP A 156 -8.10 4.24 -5.02
CA ASP A 156 -8.06 5.69 -4.95
C ASP A 156 -6.61 6.14 -5.21
N GLU A 157 -6.44 7.23 -5.95
CA GLU A 157 -5.11 7.77 -6.33
C GLU A 157 -4.18 7.98 -5.12
N ASP A 158 -4.75 8.22 -3.94
CA ASP A 158 -4.01 8.50 -2.71
C ASP A 158 -3.84 7.26 -1.80
N PHE A 159 -4.37 6.09 -2.18
CA PHE A 159 -4.41 4.93 -1.29
C PHE A 159 -3.02 4.51 -0.78
N VAL A 160 -2.06 4.34 -1.70
CA VAL A 160 -0.71 3.88 -1.30
C VAL A 160 0.01 4.94 -0.48
N PHE A 161 -0.14 6.20 -0.84
CA PHE A 161 0.43 7.31 -0.08
C PHE A 161 -0.13 7.32 1.35
N ASN A 162 -1.45 7.21 1.50
CA ASN A 162 -2.11 7.20 2.79
C ASN A 162 -1.81 5.94 3.60
N LEU A 163 -1.67 4.77 2.95
CA LEU A 163 -1.24 3.54 3.60
C LEU A 163 0.18 3.66 4.17
N LEU A 164 1.12 4.20 3.40
CA LEU A 164 2.50 4.40 3.85
C LEU A 164 2.58 5.43 4.98
N ASN A 165 1.90 6.57 4.82
CA ASN A 165 1.83 7.59 5.87
C ASN A 165 1.20 7.04 7.15
N ASN A 166 0.11 6.27 7.03
CA ASN A 166 -0.54 5.65 8.18
C ASN A 166 0.44 4.75 8.95
N LYS A 167 1.28 3.97 8.26
CA LYS A 167 2.29 3.14 8.92
C LYS A 167 3.37 3.96 9.62
N ASP A 168 3.76 5.09 9.07
CA ASP A 168 4.74 5.99 9.69
C ASP A 168 4.16 6.66 10.95
N TYR A 169 2.93 7.17 10.91
CA TYR A 169 2.24 7.74 12.09
C TYR A 169 1.94 6.68 13.15
N HIS A 170 1.63 5.45 12.76
CA HIS A 170 1.53 4.34 13.71
C HIS A 170 2.85 4.11 14.47
N LYS A 171 3.99 4.12 13.77
CA LYS A 171 5.31 4.03 14.42
C LYS A 171 5.54 5.19 15.38
N GLU A 172 5.14 6.41 15.02
CA GLU A 172 5.24 7.58 15.89
C GLU A 172 4.42 7.42 17.17
N MET A 173 3.19 6.91 17.07
CA MET A 173 2.36 6.61 18.24
C MET A 173 3.00 5.54 19.13
N VAL A 174 3.51 4.46 18.52
CA VAL A 174 4.22 3.40 19.26
C VAL A 174 5.43 3.94 20.00
N LEU A 175 6.22 4.82 19.38
CA LEU A 175 7.37 5.48 20.02
C LEU A 175 6.92 6.41 21.16
N ALA A 176 5.87 7.20 20.97
CA ALA A 176 5.33 8.06 22.01
C ALA A 176 4.80 7.24 23.22
N LEU A 177 4.09 6.14 22.97
CA LEU A 177 3.66 5.21 24.02
C LEU A 177 4.85 4.59 24.76
N ARG A 178 5.91 4.20 24.06
CA ARG A 178 7.14 3.68 24.70
C ARG A 178 7.79 4.68 25.62
N ASP A 179 7.91 5.92 25.16
CA ASP A 179 8.71 6.93 25.82
C ASP A 179 7.94 7.68 26.92
N CYS A 180 6.63 7.85 26.74
CA CYS A 180 5.80 8.70 27.60
C CYS A 180 4.90 7.93 28.59
N VAL A 181 4.64 6.63 28.38
CA VAL A 181 3.68 5.86 29.19
C VAL A 181 4.36 4.78 30.02
N ASP A 182 4.09 4.77 31.34
CA ASP A 182 4.56 3.76 32.29
C ASP A 182 3.57 2.60 32.37
N LEU A 183 3.58 1.77 31.36
CA LEU A 183 2.78 0.54 31.24
C LEU A 183 3.58 -0.47 30.41
N GLY A 184 3.42 -1.75 30.71
CA GLY A 184 4.05 -2.84 29.96
C GLY A 184 3.62 -2.89 28.46
N ASN A 185 4.04 -3.91 27.76
CA ASN A 185 3.80 -4.02 26.30
C ASN A 185 2.31 -4.04 25.91
N ILE A 186 1.42 -4.34 26.84
CA ILE A 186 -0.04 -4.30 26.61
C ILE A 186 -0.53 -2.93 26.13
N LYS A 187 0.20 -1.85 26.42
CA LYS A 187 -0.17 -0.49 25.99
C LYS A 187 -0.31 -0.36 24.47
N TYR A 188 0.52 -1.06 23.70
CA TYR A 188 0.48 -0.98 22.25
C TYR A 188 -0.83 -1.54 21.70
N LEU A 189 -1.26 -2.69 22.19
CA LEU A 189 -2.55 -3.28 21.83
C LEU A 189 -3.71 -2.40 22.32
N LEU A 190 -3.68 -2.01 23.60
CA LEU A 190 -4.75 -1.25 24.24
C LEU A 190 -5.06 0.07 23.51
N TYR A 191 -4.03 0.84 23.14
CA TYR A 191 -4.25 2.14 22.48
C TYR A 191 -4.49 2.00 20.99
N ASN A 192 -4.00 0.95 20.34
CA ASN A 192 -4.43 0.60 18.99
C ASN A 192 -5.94 0.28 18.95
N ASP A 193 -6.43 -0.56 19.85
CA ASP A 193 -7.86 -0.89 19.96
C ASP A 193 -8.72 0.33 20.28
N LYS A 194 -8.23 1.25 21.08
CA LYS A 194 -8.93 2.52 21.36
C LYS A 194 -9.09 3.36 20.09
N VAL A 195 -8.07 3.47 19.25
CA VAL A 195 -8.16 4.16 17.96
C VAL A 195 -9.20 3.49 17.06
N TYR A 196 -9.18 2.16 16.94
CA TYR A 196 -10.18 1.42 16.17
C TYR A 196 -11.60 1.65 16.70
N ARG A 197 -11.81 1.56 18.01
CA ARG A 197 -13.13 1.82 18.62
C ARG A 197 -13.60 3.25 18.41
N SER A 198 -12.71 4.24 18.45
CA SER A 198 -13.05 5.64 18.19
C SER A 198 -13.52 5.84 16.76
N VAL A 199 -12.91 5.13 15.79
CA VAL A 199 -13.24 5.24 14.35
C VAL A 199 -14.42 4.33 13.99
N PHE A 200 -14.38 3.03 14.36
CA PHE A 200 -15.31 2.00 13.85
C PHE A 200 -16.37 1.57 14.88
N LYS A 201 -16.21 1.88 16.17
CA LYS A 201 -16.90 1.31 17.34
C LYS A 201 -16.60 -0.18 17.57
N GLU A 202 -15.61 -0.71 16.93
CA GLU A 202 -15.13 -2.09 16.99
C GLU A 202 -13.64 -2.04 17.32
N ASP A 203 -13.11 -3.04 18.03
CA ASP A 203 -11.66 -3.20 18.14
C ASP A 203 -11.07 -3.86 16.89
N ALA A 204 -9.74 -3.97 16.83
CA ALA A 204 -9.06 -4.55 15.67
C ALA A 204 -9.48 -6.00 15.40
N ASP A 205 -9.66 -6.80 16.45
CA ASP A 205 -10.09 -8.21 16.33
C ASP A 205 -11.53 -8.33 15.83
N GLU A 206 -12.44 -7.48 16.31
CA GLU A 206 -13.83 -7.43 15.84
C GLU A 206 -13.89 -7.02 14.37
N TYR A 207 -13.13 -6.00 13.98
CA TYR A 207 -13.01 -5.58 12.58
C TYR A 207 -12.52 -6.71 11.67
N ARG A 208 -11.48 -7.44 12.09
CA ARG A 208 -10.96 -8.60 11.36
C ARG A 208 -11.99 -9.71 11.20
N LYS A 209 -12.74 -10.00 12.25
CA LYS A 209 -13.80 -11.03 12.23
C LYS A 209 -14.93 -10.69 11.25
N VAL A 210 -15.38 -9.42 11.23
CA VAL A 210 -16.43 -8.94 10.31
C VAL A 210 -16.01 -9.17 8.86
N LEU A 211 -14.75 -8.91 8.53
CA LEU A 211 -14.23 -9.07 7.17
C LEU A 211 -13.64 -10.46 6.89
N LYS A 212 -13.68 -11.38 7.86
CA LYS A 212 -13.06 -12.72 7.76
C LYS A 212 -11.59 -12.68 7.33
N LEU A 213 -10.83 -11.76 7.91
CA LEU A 213 -9.40 -11.62 7.60
C LEU A 213 -8.62 -12.77 8.26
N SER A 214 -7.70 -13.38 7.52
CA SER A 214 -6.74 -14.34 8.05
C SER A 214 -5.65 -13.62 8.86
N ASN A 215 -4.85 -14.35 9.64
CA ASN A 215 -3.76 -13.77 10.41
C ASN A 215 -2.66 -13.11 9.53
N GLU A 216 -2.58 -13.48 8.26
CA GLU A 216 -1.61 -12.94 7.30
C GLU A 216 -2.11 -11.66 6.60
N ASP A 217 -3.43 -11.38 6.65
CA ASP A 217 -4.02 -10.20 6.02
C ASP A 217 -3.75 -8.94 6.85
N ASP A 218 -3.31 -7.86 6.22
CA ASP A 218 -3.23 -6.54 6.83
C ASP A 218 -4.62 -5.86 6.71
N GLU A 219 -5.26 -5.57 7.84
CA GLU A 219 -6.58 -4.92 7.87
C GLU A 219 -6.58 -3.55 7.21
N ARG A 220 -5.45 -2.84 7.22
CA ARG A 220 -5.33 -1.51 6.60
C ARG A 220 -5.48 -1.58 5.08
N HIS A 221 -5.13 -2.70 4.46
CA HIS A 221 -5.36 -2.94 3.03
C HIS A 221 -6.84 -3.03 2.65
N THR A 222 -7.72 -3.21 3.62
CA THR A 222 -9.17 -3.28 3.40
C THR A 222 -9.90 -1.96 3.63
N MET A 223 -9.18 -0.90 4.02
CA MET A 223 -9.75 0.41 4.34
C MET A 223 -9.73 1.35 3.15
N TYR A 224 -10.62 2.33 3.15
CA TYR A 224 -10.56 3.45 2.21
C TYR A 224 -9.40 4.39 2.56
N SER A 225 -8.85 5.11 1.56
CA SER A 225 -7.76 6.06 1.78
C SER A 225 -8.10 7.12 2.83
N GLU A 226 -9.33 7.64 2.82
CA GLU A 226 -9.76 8.64 3.82
C GLU A 226 -9.87 8.05 5.24
N ILE A 227 -10.08 6.74 5.35
CA ILE A 227 -10.08 6.07 6.66
C ILE A 227 -8.65 5.92 7.18
N LEU A 228 -7.72 5.56 6.29
CA LEU A 228 -6.29 5.51 6.62
C LEU A 228 -5.79 6.88 7.07
N ASP A 229 -6.19 7.96 6.40
CA ASP A 229 -5.89 9.34 6.77
C ASP A 229 -6.45 9.72 8.15
N LEU A 230 -7.68 9.29 8.42
CA LEU A 230 -8.30 9.54 9.73
C LEU A 230 -7.57 8.82 10.85
N ILE A 231 -7.24 7.53 10.66
CA ILE A 231 -6.47 6.75 11.64
C ILE A 231 -5.09 7.38 11.85
N ALA A 232 -4.39 7.76 10.77
CA ALA A 232 -3.11 8.44 10.84
C ALA A 232 -3.19 9.75 11.65
N SER A 233 -4.26 10.53 11.43
CA SER A 233 -4.50 11.76 12.16
C SER A 233 -4.77 11.53 13.65
N TYR A 234 -5.49 10.45 13.99
CA TYR A 234 -5.68 10.04 15.39
C TYR A 234 -4.36 9.62 16.04
N GLU A 235 -3.58 8.78 15.37
CA GLU A 235 -2.32 8.28 15.88
C GLU A 235 -1.29 9.40 16.08
N ALA A 236 -1.15 10.30 15.12
CA ALA A 236 -0.27 11.47 15.21
C ALA A 236 -0.71 12.45 16.31
N GLY A 237 -2.00 12.80 16.32
CA GLY A 237 -2.55 13.73 17.31
C GLY A 237 -2.42 13.19 18.73
N PHE A 238 -2.70 11.91 18.95
CA PHE A 238 -2.54 11.31 20.26
C PHE A 238 -1.07 11.21 20.68
N ALA A 239 -0.16 10.91 19.76
CA ALA A 239 1.28 10.93 20.03
C ALA A 239 1.76 12.31 20.49
N ASP A 240 1.25 13.38 19.88
CA ASP A 240 1.58 14.76 20.27
C ASP A 240 1.03 15.11 21.66
N GLU A 241 -0.20 14.72 21.97
CA GLU A 241 -0.78 14.94 23.32
C GLU A 241 0.00 14.17 24.40
N LEU A 242 0.43 12.94 24.12
CA LEU A 242 1.29 12.16 25.01
C LEU A 242 2.63 12.88 25.29
N ARG A 243 3.29 13.39 24.25
CA ARG A 243 4.56 14.12 24.40
C ARG A 243 4.40 15.41 25.19
N LYS A 244 3.34 16.19 24.93
CA LYS A 244 3.02 17.42 25.65
C LYS A 244 2.80 17.14 27.15
N GLU A 245 2.01 16.12 27.44
CA GLU A 245 1.69 15.79 28.82
C GLU A 245 2.91 15.21 29.56
N TYR A 246 3.74 14.39 28.88
CA TYR A 246 5.01 13.90 29.43
C TYR A 246 5.94 15.07 29.84
N VAL A 247 6.08 16.07 28.96
CA VAL A 247 6.90 17.27 29.25
C VAL A 247 6.31 18.06 30.42
N ARG A 248 4.97 18.22 30.49
CA ARG A 248 4.28 18.93 31.57
C ARG A 248 4.48 18.26 32.92
N LEU A 249 4.42 16.91 32.95
CA LEU A 249 4.55 16.14 34.19
C LEU A 249 6.01 15.91 34.62
N GLY A 250 6.96 15.97 33.69
CA GLY A 250 8.36 15.61 33.93
C GLY A 250 8.59 14.11 34.24
N ARG A 251 7.57 13.28 34.05
CA ARG A 251 7.62 11.82 34.23
C ARG A 251 6.67 11.10 33.26
N LYS A 252 6.82 9.79 33.15
CA LYS A 252 5.87 8.97 32.37
C LYS A 252 4.47 9.00 32.99
N LEU A 253 3.47 8.93 32.11
CA LEU A 253 2.07 8.85 32.47
C LEU A 253 1.72 7.44 32.96
N SER A 254 0.92 7.35 34.01
CA SER A 254 0.26 6.11 34.41
C SER A 254 -0.84 5.71 33.39
N GLN A 255 -1.35 4.50 33.51
CA GLN A 255 -2.47 4.05 32.66
C GLN A 255 -3.70 4.97 32.84
N THR A 256 -4.08 5.29 34.04
CA THR A 256 -5.25 6.14 34.31
C THR A 256 -5.10 7.54 33.71
N GLU A 257 -3.92 8.14 33.82
CA GLU A 257 -3.64 9.45 33.22
C GLU A 257 -3.68 9.39 31.69
N THR A 258 -3.14 8.32 31.13
CA THR A 258 -3.15 8.10 29.65
C THR A 258 -4.56 7.85 29.14
N ASP A 259 -5.38 7.08 29.87
CA ASP A 259 -6.78 6.83 29.53
C ASP A 259 -7.62 8.12 29.57
N LEU A 260 -7.41 8.95 30.58
CA LEU A 260 -8.07 10.25 30.67
C LEU A 260 -7.65 11.18 29.52
N LEU A 261 -6.35 11.21 29.23
CA LEU A 261 -5.81 11.99 28.11
C LEU A 261 -6.44 11.56 26.78
N TYR A 262 -6.50 10.23 26.53
CA TYR A 262 -7.11 9.70 25.34
C TYR A 262 -8.60 10.04 25.24
N THR A 263 -9.35 9.90 26.32
CA THR A 263 -10.78 10.23 26.39
C THR A 263 -11.02 11.70 26.05
N ASN A 264 -10.23 12.61 26.62
CA ASN A 264 -10.32 14.05 26.31
C ASN A 264 -9.96 14.33 24.84
N PHE A 265 -8.98 13.61 24.29
CA PHE A 265 -8.56 13.74 22.90
C PHE A 265 -9.66 13.28 21.93
N GLU A 266 -10.24 12.10 22.13
CA GLU A 266 -11.27 11.56 21.22
C GLU A 266 -12.58 12.35 21.24
N GLN A 267 -12.89 13.03 22.36
CA GLN A 267 -14.10 13.86 22.52
C GLN A 267 -13.99 15.24 21.86
N GLN A 268 -12.84 15.61 21.30
CA GLN A 268 -12.70 16.89 20.63
C GLN A 268 -13.65 16.99 19.44
N ARG A 269 -14.37 18.11 19.35
CA ARG A 269 -15.42 18.33 18.32
C ARG A 269 -14.92 18.21 16.87
N LEU A 270 -13.63 18.43 16.64
CA LEU A 270 -13.03 18.30 15.32
C LEU A 270 -13.14 16.88 14.74
N TRP A 271 -13.16 15.84 15.59
CA TRP A 271 -13.24 14.45 15.15
C TRP A 271 -14.64 14.04 14.68
N VAL A 272 -15.70 14.64 15.24
CA VAL A 272 -17.09 14.23 15.01
C VAL A 272 -17.47 14.15 13.54
N PRO A 273 -17.23 15.18 12.69
CA PRO A 273 -17.61 15.10 11.27
C PRO A 273 -16.78 14.08 10.49
N LEU A 274 -15.49 13.94 10.83
CA LEU A 274 -14.58 13.02 10.15
C LEU A 274 -14.93 11.56 10.47
N VAL A 275 -15.14 11.25 11.74
CA VAL A 275 -15.55 9.92 12.20
C VAL A 275 -16.92 9.54 11.65
N ASN A 276 -17.89 10.45 11.63
CA ASN A 276 -19.22 10.17 11.07
C ASN A 276 -19.14 9.89 9.56
N LYS A 277 -18.33 10.65 8.82
CA LYS A 277 -18.08 10.40 7.39
C LYS A 277 -17.44 9.03 7.17
N ALA A 278 -16.41 8.69 7.95
CA ALA A 278 -15.73 7.40 7.90
C ALA A 278 -16.71 6.24 8.14
N ARG A 279 -17.48 6.32 9.22
CA ARG A 279 -18.48 5.29 9.58
C ARG A 279 -19.54 5.10 8.49
N SER A 280 -20.07 6.18 7.92
CA SER A 280 -21.02 6.09 6.83
C SER A 280 -20.46 5.40 5.60
N LYS A 281 -19.19 5.67 5.25
CA LYS A 281 -18.51 5.05 4.13
C LYS A 281 -18.24 3.57 4.38
N MET A 282 -17.78 3.20 5.58
CA MET A 282 -17.53 1.82 5.96
C MET A 282 -18.81 1.00 6.12
N ALA A 283 -19.89 1.59 6.66
CA ALA A 283 -21.17 0.90 6.84
C ALA A 283 -21.74 0.36 5.53
N SER A 284 -21.59 1.08 4.44
CA SER A 284 -22.04 0.61 3.11
C SER A 284 -21.34 -0.68 2.69
N ARG A 285 -20.05 -0.79 2.94
CA ARG A 285 -19.28 -2.01 2.66
C ARG A 285 -19.62 -3.14 3.62
N ASP A 286 -19.64 -2.85 4.91
CA ASP A 286 -19.88 -3.82 5.96
C ASP A 286 -21.28 -4.45 5.82
N LEU A 287 -22.26 -3.68 5.35
CA LEU A 287 -23.59 -4.21 5.05
C LEU A 287 -23.50 -5.29 3.96
N CYS A 288 -22.79 -5.04 2.85
CA CYS A 288 -22.62 -6.01 1.78
C CYS A 288 -21.94 -7.30 2.27
N PHE A 289 -20.93 -7.21 3.13
CA PHE A 289 -20.26 -8.38 3.71
C PHE A 289 -21.16 -9.15 4.69
N ARG A 290 -21.91 -8.42 5.52
CA ARG A 290 -22.87 -9.03 6.46
C ARG A 290 -24.03 -9.72 5.73
N ASP A 291 -24.54 -9.11 4.66
CA ASP A 291 -25.59 -9.72 3.83
C ASP A 291 -25.08 -10.99 3.13
N ALA A 292 -23.85 -10.97 2.61
CA ALA A 292 -23.23 -12.15 2.02
C ALA A 292 -23.04 -13.28 3.05
N LEU A 293 -22.69 -12.95 4.31
CA LEU A 293 -22.61 -13.89 5.42
C LEU A 293 -23.97 -14.51 5.76
N HIS A 294 -25.01 -13.69 5.83
CA HIS A 294 -26.38 -14.15 6.18
C HIS A 294 -27.00 -15.02 5.09
N THR A 295 -26.61 -14.82 3.83
CA THR A 295 -27.14 -15.57 2.68
C THR A 295 -26.29 -16.81 2.34
N ASN A 296 -25.31 -17.18 3.16
CA ASN A 296 -24.32 -18.26 2.88
C ASN A 296 -23.55 -18.07 1.54
N LEU A 297 -23.50 -16.85 1.02
CA LEU A 297 -22.69 -16.50 -0.15
C LEU A 297 -21.21 -16.30 0.22
N THR A 298 -20.72 -17.08 1.18
CA THR A 298 -19.32 -17.04 1.65
C THR A 298 -18.33 -17.30 0.54
N GLU A 299 -18.70 -18.11 -0.44
CA GLU A 299 -17.90 -18.44 -1.62
C GLU A 299 -17.59 -17.23 -2.51
N TYR A 300 -18.45 -16.20 -2.47
CA TYR A 300 -18.23 -14.96 -3.23
C TYR A 300 -17.25 -13.98 -2.58
N ILE A 301 -16.90 -14.21 -1.31
CA ILE A 301 -16.04 -13.33 -0.52
C ILE A 301 -14.60 -13.86 -0.46
N ASP A 302 -14.40 -15.15 -0.69
CA ASP A 302 -13.09 -15.77 -0.61
C ASP A 302 -12.23 -15.34 -1.82
N ALA A 303 -11.08 -14.73 -1.53
CA ALA A 303 -10.07 -14.44 -2.53
C ALA A 303 -9.48 -15.76 -3.08
N VAL A 304 -8.93 -15.72 -4.29
CA VAL A 304 -8.14 -16.82 -4.84
C VAL A 304 -7.06 -17.20 -3.82
N SER A 305 -6.95 -18.47 -3.49
CA SER A 305 -5.94 -18.94 -2.54
C SER A 305 -4.53 -18.67 -3.06
N ALA A 306 -3.54 -18.56 -2.16
CA ALA A 306 -2.15 -18.37 -2.54
C ALA A 306 -1.66 -19.46 -3.51
N ASP A 307 -2.08 -20.71 -3.31
CA ASP A 307 -1.73 -21.86 -4.16
C ASP A 307 -2.34 -21.76 -5.57
N ASP A 308 -3.59 -21.29 -5.66
CA ASP A 308 -4.26 -21.09 -6.95
C ASP A 308 -3.67 -19.90 -7.70
N PHE A 309 -3.26 -18.86 -6.97
CA PHE A 309 -2.53 -17.75 -7.53
C PHE A 309 -1.14 -18.17 -8.05
N GLU A 310 -0.42 -19.04 -7.32
CA GLU A 310 0.85 -19.59 -7.80
C GLU A 310 0.69 -20.44 -9.06
N ARG A 311 -0.38 -21.24 -9.13
CA ARG A 311 -0.73 -22.00 -10.35
C ARG A 311 -1.11 -21.08 -11.49
N PHE A 312 -1.83 -19.99 -11.22
CA PHE A 312 -2.21 -18.99 -12.21
C PHE A 312 -0.98 -18.24 -12.76
N ILE A 313 -0.03 -17.84 -11.92
CA ILE A 313 1.23 -17.22 -12.35
C ILE A 313 2.03 -18.17 -13.24
N GLY A 314 2.01 -19.49 -12.96
CA GLY A 314 2.61 -20.53 -13.78
C GLY A 314 4.14 -20.43 -13.91
N ASP A 315 4.71 -21.30 -14.72
CA ASP A 315 6.16 -21.42 -14.92
C ASP A 315 6.68 -20.62 -16.12
N LYS A 316 5.77 -20.15 -17.00
CA LYS A 316 6.12 -19.38 -18.20
C LYS A 316 5.37 -18.06 -18.22
N SER A 317 6.07 -16.99 -18.61
CA SER A 317 5.43 -15.69 -18.80
C SER A 317 4.50 -15.71 -20.00
N MET A 318 3.22 -15.42 -19.78
CA MET A 318 2.16 -15.32 -20.79
C MET A 318 1.31 -14.08 -20.52
N GLU A 319 0.67 -13.53 -21.55
CA GLU A 319 -0.33 -12.47 -21.34
C GLU A 319 -1.52 -12.98 -20.53
N LEU A 320 -2.04 -12.11 -19.64
CA LEU A 320 -3.15 -12.45 -18.74
C LEU A 320 -4.39 -12.95 -19.49
N SER A 321 -4.73 -12.33 -20.63
CA SER A 321 -5.87 -12.74 -21.46
C SER A 321 -5.79 -14.19 -21.90
N LYS A 322 -4.63 -14.62 -22.37
CA LYS A 322 -4.39 -16.02 -22.77
C LYS A 322 -4.40 -16.98 -21.59
N ARG A 323 -3.95 -16.52 -20.43
CA ARG A 323 -4.02 -17.32 -19.19
C ARG A 323 -5.44 -17.48 -18.71
N LEU A 324 -6.22 -16.40 -18.71
CA LEU A 324 -7.64 -16.46 -18.33
C LEU A 324 -8.43 -17.40 -19.25
N GLU A 325 -8.17 -17.38 -20.56
CA GLU A 325 -8.77 -18.33 -21.50
C GLU A 325 -8.45 -19.78 -21.15
N ASN A 326 -7.20 -20.07 -20.78
CA ASN A 326 -6.76 -21.43 -20.42
C ASN A 326 -7.25 -21.90 -19.04
N TYR A 327 -7.48 -20.98 -18.11
CA TYR A 327 -7.79 -21.29 -16.70
C TYR A 327 -9.20 -20.90 -16.28
N ILE A 328 -9.99 -20.25 -17.13
CA ILE A 328 -11.34 -19.80 -16.82
C ILE A 328 -12.24 -20.96 -16.37
N GLU A 329 -12.06 -22.15 -16.98
CA GLU A 329 -12.77 -23.36 -16.59
C GLU A 329 -12.26 -23.95 -15.26
N ALA A 330 -10.95 -23.84 -14.99
CA ALA A 330 -10.38 -24.28 -13.73
C ALA A 330 -10.81 -23.37 -12.58
N LEU A 331 -10.85 -22.06 -12.82
CA LEU A 331 -11.33 -21.06 -11.85
C LEU A 331 -12.84 -21.15 -11.63
N LYS A 332 -13.63 -21.53 -12.66
CA LYS A 332 -15.06 -21.84 -12.51
C LYS A 332 -15.27 -23.09 -11.66
N ARG A 333 -14.48 -24.14 -11.86
CA ARG A 333 -14.53 -25.38 -11.05
C ARG A 333 -14.11 -25.17 -9.59
N LEU A 334 -13.27 -24.18 -9.30
CA LEU A 334 -12.93 -23.78 -7.93
C LEU A 334 -14.11 -23.08 -7.25
N LYS A 335 -14.98 -22.41 -8.01
CA LYS A 335 -16.26 -21.84 -7.54
C LYS A 335 -17.32 -22.92 -7.25
N ASP A 336 -17.29 -24.03 -7.99
CA ASP A 336 -18.28 -25.11 -7.93
C ASP A 336 -17.86 -26.25 -6.98
N ARG A 337 -16.78 -26.10 -6.20
CA ARG A 337 -16.38 -27.05 -5.18
C ARG A 337 -16.97 -26.67 -3.83
N ASP A 338 -18.07 -27.33 -3.50
CA ASP A 338 -18.50 -27.60 -2.13
C ASP A 338 -17.52 -28.54 -1.42
#